data_bfb3b72216f7c0cd2460fc3ab2010170
#
_entry.id   bfb3b72216f7c0cd2460fc3ab2010170
#
_cell.length_a   1.000
_cell.length_b   1.000
_cell.length_c   1.000
_cell.angle_alpha   90.00
_cell.angle_beta   90.00
_cell.angle_gamma   90.00
#
_symmetry.space_group_name_H-M   'P 1'
#
loop_
_entity.id
_entity.type
_entity.pdbx_description
1 polymer ?
#
loop_
_entity_poly.entity_id
_entity_poly.type
_entity_poly.pdbx_seq_one_letter_code
_entity_poly.pdbx_strand_id
1 'polypeptide(L)'
;MRKLEKKYANELTVIGVHSAKFPNEKETHNVDKAVRRYQLEHPVINDGEFEVWQQYSCKAWPTLMFIDPQGNVIGKHEGEMSFEAFDGLIGQMVTRFDSEGILKHQPMSSTYTRSEDTTLSFPGKVLADGPVDRLFIADTNHN
;
A
#
# COMPACT_ATOMS: atom_id res chain seq x y z
N MET A 1 7.13 -0.66 -4.19
CA MET A 1 5.92 -0.19 -4.89
C MET A 1 6.03 1.28 -5.30
N ARG A 2 6.27 2.26 -4.42
CA ARG A 2 6.26 3.72 -4.70
C ARG A 2 7.00 4.16 -5.98
N LYS A 3 8.16 3.57 -6.30
CA LYS A 3 8.89 3.89 -7.54
C LYS A 3 8.14 3.43 -8.79
N LEU A 4 7.47 2.29 -8.72
CA LEU A 4 6.63 1.78 -9.83
C LEU A 4 5.39 2.63 -10.02
N GLU A 5 4.68 2.98 -8.94
CA GLU A 5 3.51 3.85 -8.97
C GLU A 5 3.83 5.20 -9.61
N LYS A 6 4.99 5.78 -9.28
CA LYS A 6 5.45 7.03 -9.91
C LYS A 6 5.82 6.87 -11.38
N LYS A 7 6.47 5.74 -11.73
CA LYS A 7 6.91 5.48 -13.10
C LYS A 7 5.73 5.23 -14.04
N TYR A 8 4.72 4.51 -13.56
CA TYR A 8 3.55 4.08 -14.33
C TYR A 8 2.26 4.73 -13.80
N ALA A 9 2.33 6.01 -13.44
CA ALA A 9 1.23 6.71 -12.75
C ALA A 9 -0.08 6.76 -13.54
N ASN A 10 -0.02 6.65 -14.87
CA ASN A 10 -1.19 6.67 -15.75
C ASN A 10 -1.64 5.27 -16.19
N GLU A 11 -0.84 4.25 -15.96
CA GLU A 11 -1.07 2.89 -16.45
C GLU A 11 -1.26 1.86 -15.33
N LEU A 12 -0.63 2.08 -14.18
CA LEU A 12 -0.64 1.14 -13.05
C LEU A 12 -1.48 1.67 -11.90
N THR A 13 -2.44 0.89 -11.50
CA THR A 13 -3.14 1.04 -10.22
C THR A 13 -2.66 -0.01 -9.24
N VAL A 14 -2.20 0.41 -8.07
CA VAL A 14 -1.87 -0.48 -6.95
C VAL A 14 -3.02 -0.42 -5.94
N ILE A 15 -3.43 -1.57 -5.44
CA ILE A 15 -4.39 -1.71 -4.34
C ILE A 15 -3.76 -2.60 -3.28
N GLY A 16 -3.55 -2.06 -2.09
CA GLY A 16 -3.10 -2.84 -0.94
C GLY A 16 -4.28 -3.62 -0.35
N VAL A 17 -4.06 -4.90 -0.02
CA VAL A 17 -5.03 -5.70 0.73
C VAL A 17 -4.33 -6.18 1.99
N HIS A 18 -4.80 -5.70 3.13
CA HIS A 18 -4.26 -6.06 4.43
C HIS A 18 -5.06 -7.20 5.05
N SER A 19 -4.63 -8.44 4.78
CA SER A 19 -5.16 -9.63 5.43
C SER A 19 -4.33 -9.91 6.68
N ALA A 20 -4.88 -9.58 7.84
CA ALA A 20 -4.18 -9.50 9.11
C ALA A 20 -3.62 -10.85 9.59
N LYS A 21 -2.33 -10.95 9.83
CA LYS A 21 -1.69 -12.15 10.39
C LYS A 21 -1.92 -12.27 11.91
N PHE A 22 -2.05 -11.16 12.59
CA PHE A 22 -2.23 -11.10 14.04
C PHE A 22 -3.54 -10.37 14.43
N PRO A 23 -4.19 -10.74 15.55
CA PRO A 23 -5.47 -10.15 15.95
C PRO A 23 -5.48 -8.62 16.01
N ASN A 24 -4.41 -8.01 16.52
CA ASN A 24 -4.31 -6.55 16.65
C ASN A 24 -4.24 -5.81 15.30
N GLU A 25 -3.88 -6.51 14.24
CA GLU A 25 -3.78 -5.95 12.89
C GLU A 25 -5.14 -5.91 12.17
N LYS A 26 -6.17 -6.56 12.71
CA LYS A 26 -7.53 -6.55 12.15
C LYS A 26 -8.24 -5.21 12.32
N GLU A 27 -7.85 -4.45 13.33
CA GLU A 27 -8.50 -3.19 13.67
C GLU A 27 -8.23 -2.13 12.59
N THR A 28 -9.29 -1.61 11.99
CA THR A 28 -9.21 -0.58 10.92
C THR A 28 -8.36 0.62 11.34
N HIS A 29 -8.45 1.04 12.60
CA HIS A 29 -7.66 2.13 13.13
C HIS A 29 -6.14 1.83 13.09
N ASN A 30 -5.71 0.59 13.31
CA ASN A 30 -4.30 0.21 13.23
C ASN A 30 -3.81 0.15 11.77
N VAL A 31 -4.67 -0.30 10.86
CA VAL A 31 -4.39 -0.27 9.42
C VAL A 31 -4.22 1.18 8.95
N ASP A 32 -5.13 2.07 9.35
CA ASP A 32 -5.08 3.50 9.01
C ASP A 32 -3.80 4.17 9.53
N LYS A 33 -3.40 3.88 10.78
CA LYS A 33 -2.10 4.33 11.32
C LYS A 33 -0.92 3.83 10.49
N ALA A 34 -0.94 2.57 10.05
CA ALA A 34 0.13 2.01 9.24
C ALA A 34 0.18 2.67 7.86
N VAL A 35 -0.98 2.89 7.21
CA VAL A 35 -1.08 3.61 5.93
C VAL A 35 -0.44 4.99 6.02
N ARG A 36 -0.74 5.73 7.09
CA ARG A 36 -0.14 7.06 7.34
C ARG A 36 1.34 6.98 7.63
N ARG A 37 1.76 6.08 8.53
CA ARG A 37 3.16 5.90 8.91
C ARG A 37 4.06 5.59 7.72
N TYR A 38 3.58 4.72 6.82
CA TYR A 38 4.31 4.35 5.62
C TYR A 38 4.02 5.28 4.43
N GLN A 39 3.18 6.30 4.62
CA GLN A 39 2.82 7.27 3.58
C GLN A 39 2.35 6.58 2.29
N LEU A 40 1.48 5.58 2.42
CA LEU A 40 0.94 4.88 1.26
C LEU A 40 -0.04 5.81 0.53
N GLU A 41 0.15 5.95 -0.79
CA GLU A 41 -0.68 6.82 -1.63
C GLU A 41 -1.80 6.02 -2.33
N HIS A 42 -1.61 4.71 -2.46
CA HIS A 42 -2.63 3.81 -3.01
C HIS A 42 -3.67 3.42 -1.96
N PRO A 43 -4.90 3.06 -2.39
CA PRO A 43 -5.94 2.58 -1.49
C PRO A 43 -5.52 1.26 -0.82
N VAL A 44 -5.92 1.11 0.44
CA VAL A 44 -5.71 -0.11 1.22
C VAL A 44 -7.04 -0.63 1.73
N ILE A 45 -7.33 -1.89 1.43
CA ILE A 45 -8.50 -2.62 1.92
C ILE A 45 -8.09 -3.34 3.21
N ASN A 46 -8.87 -3.18 4.27
CA ASN A 46 -8.75 -4.00 5.47
C ASN A 46 -9.53 -5.30 5.29
N ASP A 47 -8.81 -6.39 5.00
CA ASP A 47 -9.35 -7.75 4.81
C ASP A 47 -9.23 -8.57 6.11
N GLY A 48 -9.70 -8.00 7.23
CA GLY A 48 -9.60 -8.61 8.56
C GLY A 48 -10.27 -9.98 8.68
N GLU A 49 -11.26 -10.26 7.84
CA GLU A 49 -11.98 -11.54 7.81
C GLU A 49 -11.50 -12.48 6.70
N PHE A 50 -10.43 -12.13 5.99
CA PHE A 50 -9.84 -12.94 4.93
C PHE A 50 -10.76 -13.24 3.74
N GLU A 51 -11.73 -12.39 3.45
CA GLU A 51 -12.65 -12.57 2.33
C GLU A 51 -11.93 -12.44 0.99
N VAL A 52 -11.17 -11.36 0.80
CA VAL A 52 -10.37 -11.14 -0.41
C VAL A 52 -9.28 -12.19 -0.52
N TRP A 53 -8.61 -12.51 0.58
CA TRP A 53 -7.61 -13.57 0.66
C TRP A 53 -8.13 -14.90 0.12
N GLN A 54 -9.33 -15.30 0.56
CA GLN A 54 -9.96 -16.56 0.14
C GLN A 54 -10.39 -16.51 -1.34
N GLN A 55 -11.03 -15.42 -1.77
CA GLN A 55 -11.48 -15.26 -3.17
C GLN A 55 -10.32 -15.36 -4.16
N TYR A 56 -9.16 -14.79 -3.83
CA TYR A 56 -7.95 -14.87 -4.65
C TYR A 56 -7.08 -16.09 -4.36
N SER A 57 -7.54 -16.99 -3.47
CA SER A 57 -6.82 -18.23 -3.10
C SER A 57 -5.38 -17.94 -2.68
N CYS A 58 -5.16 -16.89 -1.89
CA CYS A 58 -3.86 -16.53 -1.35
C CYS A 58 -3.39 -17.58 -0.32
N LYS A 59 -2.08 -17.86 -0.29
CA LYS A 59 -1.48 -18.86 0.63
C LYS A 59 -0.27 -18.34 1.38
N ALA A 60 0.25 -17.19 0.98
CA ALA A 60 1.47 -16.62 1.53
C ALA A 60 1.42 -15.09 1.60
N TRP A 61 2.22 -14.49 2.49
CA TRP A 61 2.47 -13.06 2.56
C TRP A 61 3.92 -12.76 2.14
N PRO A 62 4.10 -11.76 1.26
CA PRO A 62 3.09 -11.13 0.44
C PRO A 62 2.64 -12.01 -0.72
N THR A 63 1.44 -11.78 -1.24
CA THR A 63 0.97 -12.29 -2.52
C THR A 63 0.63 -11.13 -3.43
N LEU A 64 1.06 -11.21 -4.68
CA LEU A 64 0.83 -10.24 -5.72
C LEU A 64 -0.11 -10.84 -6.77
N MET A 65 -1.20 -10.15 -7.04
CA MET A 65 -2.13 -10.50 -8.10
C MET A 65 -2.00 -9.48 -9.23
N PHE A 66 -1.78 -9.99 -10.44
CA PHE A 66 -1.74 -9.18 -11.65
C PHE A 66 -3.09 -9.28 -12.33
N ILE A 67 -3.71 -8.12 -12.51
CA ILE A 67 -5.05 -7.99 -13.08
C ILE A 67 -4.94 -7.13 -14.33
N ASP A 68 -5.54 -7.60 -15.43
CA ASP A 68 -5.56 -6.86 -16.69
C ASP A 68 -6.56 -5.69 -16.66
N PRO A 69 -6.54 -4.77 -17.66
CA PRO A 69 -7.47 -3.65 -17.75
C PRO A 69 -8.96 -4.07 -17.89
N GLN A 70 -9.22 -5.33 -18.17
CA GLN A 70 -10.58 -5.89 -18.28
C GLN A 70 -11.06 -6.52 -16.96
N GLY A 71 -10.19 -6.56 -15.93
CA GLY A 71 -10.51 -7.11 -14.61
C GLY A 71 -10.20 -8.61 -14.44
N ASN A 72 -9.51 -9.24 -15.39
CA ASN A 72 -9.15 -10.64 -15.28
C ASN A 72 -7.83 -10.81 -14.54
N VAL A 73 -7.75 -11.82 -13.66
CA VAL A 73 -6.48 -12.22 -13.04
C VAL A 73 -5.63 -12.96 -14.09
N ILE A 74 -4.48 -12.37 -14.43
CA ILE A 74 -3.56 -12.89 -15.45
C ILE A 74 -2.27 -13.44 -14.86
N GLY A 75 -2.04 -13.24 -13.57
CA GLY A 75 -0.86 -13.77 -12.90
C GLY A 75 -0.93 -13.67 -11.39
N LYS A 76 -0.15 -14.52 -10.74
CA LYS A 76 0.04 -14.55 -9.29
C LYS A 76 1.51 -14.76 -8.98
N HIS A 77 2.01 -14.05 -7.99
CA HIS A 77 3.35 -14.28 -7.44
C HIS A 77 3.28 -14.28 -5.91
N GLU A 78 3.88 -15.27 -5.29
CA GLU A 78 3.99 -15.40 -3.84
C GLU A 78 5.42 -15.06 -3.40
N GLY A 79 5.53 -14.21 -2.40
CA GLY A 79 6.81 -13.71 -1.91
C GLY A 79 7.17 -12.33 -2.45
N GLU A 80 8.37 -11.89 -2.10
CA GLU A 80 8.90 -10.59 -2.53
C GLU A 80 9.42 -10.65 -3.96
N MET A 81 9.33 -9.52 -4.66
CA MET A 81 9.86 -9.36 -6.01
C MET A 81 10.76 -8.13 -6.07
N SER A 82 11.90 -8.23 -6.75
CA SER A 82 12.79 -7.09 -6.92
C SER A 82 12.15 -5.99 -7.79
N PHE A 83 12.63 -4.76 -7.63
CA PHE A 83 12.14 -3.64 -8.44
C PHE A 83 12.32 -3.91 -9.94
N GLU A 84 13.47 -4.45 -10.34
CA GLU A 84 13.81 -4.73 -11.74
C GLU A 84 12.89 -5.77 -12.36
N ALA A 85 12.56 -6.83 -11.60
CA ALA A 85 11.63 -7.86 -12.04
C ALA A 85 10.21 -7.29 -12.22
N PHE A 86 9.75 -6.48 -11.25
CA PHE A 86 8.48 -5.76 -11.37
C PHE A 86 8.45 -4.83 -12.57
N ASP A 87 9.47 -4.00 -12.69
CA ASP A 87 9.56 -2.99 -13.74
C ASP A 87 9.53 -3.63 -15.13
N GLY A 88 10.29 -4.72 -15.30
CA GLY A 88 10.28 -5.48 -16.54
C GLY A 88 8.93 -6.10 -16.86
N LEU A 89 8.26 -6.68 -15.86
CA LEU A 89 6.94 -7.28 -16.03
C LEU A 89 5.87 -6.24 -16.36
N ILE A 90 5.78 -5.17 -15.57
CA ILE A 90 4.79 -4.11 -15.77
C ILE A 90 5.03 -3.42 -17.12
N GLY A 91 6.29 -3.15 -17.51
CA GLY A 91 6.59 -2.57 -18.80
C GLY A 91 6.12 -3.44 -20.00
N GLN A 92 6.27 -4.76 -19.89
CA GLN A 92 5.74 -5.69 -20.90
C GLN A 92 4.22 -5.68 -20.94
N MET A 93 3.56 -5.68 -19.78
CA MET A 93 2.10 -5.62 -19.68
C MET A 93 1.56 -4.31 -20.27
N VAL A 94 2.15 -3.17 -19.94
CA VAL A 94 1.79 -1.87 -20.50
C VAL A 94 1.91 -1.88 -22.03
N THR A 95 3.05 -2.31 -22.56
CA THR A 95 3.27 -2.38 -24.01
C THR A 95 2.24 -3.26 -24.70
N ARG A 96 1.95 -4.42 -24.13
CA ARG A 96 0.97 -5.36 -24.66
C ARG A 96 -0.44 -4.76 -24.67
N PHE A 97 -0.92 -4.28 -23.53
CA PHE A 97 -2.30 -3.78 -23.38
C PHE A 97 -2.52 -2.49 -24.17
N ASP A 98 -1.47 -1.70 -24.34
CA ASP A 98 -1.51 -0.52 -25.21
C ASP A 98 -1.65 -0.91 -26.69
N SER A 99 -0.87 -1.91 -27.13
CA SER A 99 -1.00 -2.43 -28.50
C SER A 99 -2.36 -3.10 -28.78
N GLU A 100 -3.01 -3.65 -27.76
CA GLU A 100 -4.36 -4.21 -27.82
C GLU A 100 -5.46 -3.13 -27.73
N GLY A 101 -5.11 -1.87 -27.45
CA GLY A 101 -6.05 -0.75 -27.31
C GLY A 101 -6.97 -0.83 -26.09
N ILE A 102 -6.63 -1.63 -25.08
CA ILE A 102 -7.43 -1.82 -23.87
C ILE A 102 -6.91 -1.03 -22.66
N LEU A 103 -5.71 -0.45 -22.77
CA LEU A 103 -5.12 0.37 -21.72
C LEU A 103 -5.66 1.80 -21.77
N LYS A 104 -6.04 2.31 -20.60
CA LYS A 104 -6.41 3.72 -20.44
C LYS A 104 -5.29 4.44 -19.73
N HIS A 105 -4.71 5.46 -20.38
CA HIS A 105 -3.67 6.30 -19.80
C HIS A 105 -4.28 7.39 -18.91
N GLN A 106 -4.86 6.98 -17.79
CA GLN A 106 -5.48 7.89 -16.83
C GLN A 106 -5.12 7.46 -15.41
N PRO A 107 -4.62 8.40 -14.58
CA PRO A 107 -4.38 8.08 -13.18
C PRO A 107 -5.72 7.74 -12.51
N MET A 108 -5.69 6.77 -11.60
CA MET A 108 -6.85 6.51 -10.74
C MET A 108 -7.00 7.71 -9.80
N SER A 109 -8.18 8.36 -9.85
CA SER A 109 -8.50 9.39 -8.86
C SER A 109 -8.71 8.71 -7.51
N SER A 110 -7.73 8.84 -6.62
CA SER A 110 -7.90 8.40 -5.24
C SER A 110 -8.79 9.41 -4.51
N THR A 111 -9.90 8.94 -3.97
CA THR A 111 -10.77 9.71 -3.06
C THR A 111 -10.28 9.63 -1.61
N TYR A 112 -9.05 9.16 -1.39
CA TYR A 112 -8.50 9.10 -0.04
C TYR A 112 -8.27 10.50 0.50
N THR A 113 -9.17 10.96 1.36
CA THR A 113 -9.01 12.17 2.14
C THR A 113 -8.00 11.90 3.25
N ARG A 114 -6.85 12.54 3.15
CA ARG A 114 -5.87 12.59 4.24
C ARG A 114 -6.59 13.18 5.46
N SER A 115 -6.75 12.41 6.54
CA SER A 115 -7.33 12.94 7.76
C SER A 115 -6.36 13.90 8.44
N GLU A 116 -6.93 14.82 9.22
CA GLU A 116 -6.36 16.00 9.84
C GLU A 116 -4.95 15.82 10.43
N ASP A 117 -4.13 16.88 10.30
CA ASP A 117 -2.85 17.05 11.00
C ASP A 117 -3.07 16.91 12.51
N THR A 118 -2.53 15.87 13.09
CA THR A 118 -2.44 15.71 14.54
C THR A 118 -1.15 16.34 15.04
N THR A 119 -1.17 16.90 16.24
CA THR A 119 0.02 17.52 16.88
C THR A 119 1.21 16.56 16.99
N LEU A 120 0.93 15.26 17.09
CA LEU A 120 1.92 14.17 17.10
C LEU A 120 1.54 13.12 16.07
N SER A 121 2.54 12.63 15.33
CA SER A 121 2.37 11.57 14.33
C SER A 121 3.37 10.45 14.60
N PHE A 122 2.92 9.40 15.32
CA PHE A 122 3.70 8.24 15.73
C PHE A 122 4.81 8.53 16.77
N PRO A 123 4.46 9.08 17.94
CA PRO A 123 5.42 9.24 19.03
C PRO A 123 5.95 7.87 19.47
N GLY A 124 7.24 7.64 19.29
CA GLY A 124 7.89 6.35 19.57
C GLY A 124 8.53 6.29 20.94
N LYS A 125 9.08 7.39 21.43
CA LYS A 125 9.75 7.49 22.74
C LYS A 125 9.48 8.83 23.40
N VAL A 126 9.41 8.81 24.72
CA VAL A 126 9.23 10.00 25.56
C VAL A 126 10.34 10.01 26.62
N LEU A 127 10.97 11.15 26.79
CA LEU A 127 11.94 11.41 27.87
C LEU A 127 11.49 12.64 28.66
N ALA A 128 11.30 12.47 29.96
CA ALA A 128 11.03 13.57 30.86
C ALA A 128 12.34 14.04 31.51
N ASP A 129 12.65 15.33 31.39
CA ASP A 129 13.74 16.00 32.08
C ASP A 129 13.16 16.85 33.23
N GLY A 130 12.94 16.19 34.38
CA GLY A 130 12.30 16.79 35.56
C GLY A 130 12.97 18.04 36.07
N PRO A 131 14.34 18.11 36.17
CA PRO A 131 15.04 19.28 36.65
C PRO A 131 14.79 20.57 35.91
N VAL A 132 14.41 20.48 34.61
CA VAL A 132 14.16 21.65 33.76
C VAL A 132 12.70 21.69 33.21
N ASP A 133 11.83 20.83 33.73
CA ASP A 133 10.42 20.71 33.37
C ASP A 133 10.21 20.61 31.86
N ARG A 134 10.96 19.71 31.22
CA ARG A 134 10.88 19.47 29.77
C ARG A 134 10.44 18.05 29.47
N LEU A 135 9.67 17.94 28.39
CA LEU A 135 9.29 16.67 27.81
C LEU A 135 9.82 16.60 26.37
N PHE A 136 10.64 15.59 26.10
CA PHE A 136 11.12 15.29 24.74
C PHE A 136 10.31 14.14 24.18
N ILE A 137 9.78 14.33 22.98
CA ILE A 137 9.00 13.31 22.27
C ILE A 137 9.69 13.04 20.93
N ALA A 138 10.11 11.79 20.71
CA ALA A 138 10.56 11.37 19.39
C ALA A 138 9.33 11.02 18.55
N ASP A 139 8.96 11.90 17.64
CA ASP A 139 7.87 11.68 16.70
C ASP A 139 8.45 11.35 15.32
N THR A 140 8.25 10.11 14.87
CA THR A 140 8.94 9.57 13.69
C THR A 140 8.39 10.04 12.35
N ASN A 141 7.32 10.80 12.34
CA ASN A 141 6.66 11.23 11.10
C ASN A 141 6.61 12.75 10.89
N HIS A 142 7.15 13.51 11.84
CA HIS A 142 7.29 14.98 11.75
C HIS A 142 8.78 15.35 11.78
N ASN A 143 9.55 14.92 10.81
CA ASN A 143 10.94 15.35 10.62
C ASN A 143 11.00 16.62 9.78
#